data_805c7bba6901f8b8cd2a2c25074b6774
#
_entry.id   805c7bba6901f8b8cd2a2c25074b6774
#
_cell.length_a   1.000
_cell.length_b   1.000
_cell.length_c   1.000
_cell.angle_alpha   90.00
_cell.angle_beta   90.00
_cell.angle_gamma   90.00
#
_symmetry.space_group_name_H-M   'P 1'
#
loop_
_entity.id
_entity.type
_entity.pdbx_description
1 polymer ?
#
loop_
_entity_poly.entity_id
_entity_poly.type
_entity_poly.pdbx_seq_one_letter_code
_entity_poly.pdbx_strand_id
1 'polypeptide(L)'
;MLLTTPSEFISVYIDTLSKGLSEAHPAYRLTLKQKLWLGFCLMGLLLSNSINWSSYSRLSLGRYRISALSWMFRHSCINFELLFEQSVYGILSIYGLTEGILIFDDTDNERSKNAEKIHGLGKQKDKKSGGYFLGQNIMLMVLVTKTVTIPVGFKFYANDPDWLAWKKEDDRLSKKKVKKVFRPKEVARDYVKYPTKLTLSVQLAEGFKKAFPKFEVKSVEADCFFGTKDWVSGMLGIYPKAQILSQLKGNQIIRHQNKEYSLNAYFSKRVGIESKTIVRGGKSVVIYYSSVVAYVKAHNEKRLIIAYKYQGESEYRYVFATDMSWTAQHIMTTYSLRWFVEVFIADWKQFEGWAVLTKHTGFEGSKRSLILSLLFDHCLILHPEQQARMKNKLPLATVGSLREKAIQVHILQVIKHIIEAPDVKQQLILLAHNIENIYALKDSNKHLAARKFDFI
;
A
#
# COMPACT_ATOMS: atom_id res chain seq x y z
N MET A 1 12.62 22.67 19.46
CA MET A 1 12.89 22.85 18.00
C MET A 1 12.78 21.56 17.17
N LEU A 2 12.41 20.44 17.70
CA LEU A 2 12.45 19.15 16.97
C LEU A 2 11.62 19.14 15.67
N LEU A 3 10.54 19.90 15.55
CA LEU A 3 9.68 19.92 14.37
C LEU A 3 9.47 21.30 13.74
N THR A 4 10.18 22.32 14.14
CA THR A 4 9.89 23.68 13.65
C THR A 4 10.41 23.94 12.24
N THR A 5 11.41 23.16 11.81
CA THR A 5 11.98 23.23 10.47
C THR A 5 12.08 21.79 9.93
N PRO A 6 11.44 21.45 8.81
CA PRO A 6 11.62 20.15 8.18
C PRO A 6 13.09 19.91 7.83
N SER A 7 13.52 18.64 7.85
CA SER A 7 14.83 18.25 7.35
C SER A 7 15.00 18.71 5.89
N GLU A 8 16.23 19.00 5.50
CA GLU A 8 16.55 19.53 4.18
C GLU A 8 15.99 18.67 3.04
N PHE A 9 16.15 17.35 3.11
CA PHE A 9 15.64 16.44 2.07
C PHE A 9 14.09 16.50 1.94
N ILE A 10 13.36 16.70 3.04
CA ILE A 10 11.89 16.88 3.01
C ILE A 10 11.54 18.23 2.36
N SER A 11 12.27 19.28 2.69
CA SER A 11 12.07 20.62 2.10
C SER A 11 12.32 20.60 0.59
N VAL A 12 13.42 19.98 0.17
CA VAL A 12 13.77 19.81 -1.26
C VAL A 12 12.70 19.00 -1.98
N TYR A 13 12.23 17.90 -1.37
CA TYR A 13 11.14 17.10 -1.95
C TYR A 13 9.85 17.92 -2.13
N ILE A 14 9.41 18.67 -1.11
CA ILE A 14 8.20 19.51 -1.20
C ILE A 14 8.36 20.63 -2.23
N ASP A 15 9.53 21.23 -2.35
CA ASP A 15 9.79 22.28 -3.35
C ASP A 15 9.79 21.72 -4.77
N THR A 16 10.40 20.55 -4.97
CA THR A 16 10.37 19.82 -6.24
C THR A 16 8.95 19.46 -6.64
N LEU A 17 8.19 18.91 -5.70
CA LEU A 17 6.77 18.56 -5.89
C LEU A 17 5.92 19.80 -6.22
N SER A 18 6.13 20.91 -5.50
CA SER A 18 5.42 22.17 -5.73
C SER A 18 5.73 22.79 -7.09
N LYS A 19 7.01 22.71 -7.52
CA LYS A 19 7.46 23.18 -8.83
C LYS A 19 6.79 22.38 -9.94
N GLY A 20 6.89 21.05 -9.91
CA GLY A 20 6.27 20.18 -10.91
C GLY A 20 4.76 20.33 -10.97
N LEU A 21 4.09 20.47 -9.80
CA LEU A 21 2.65 20.74 -9.76
C LEU A 21 2.28 22.07 -10.44
N SER A 22 3.08 23.13 -10.21
CA SER A 22 2.84 24.46 -10.81
C SER A 22 3.03 24.44 -12.32
N GLU A 23 3.97 23.65 -12.81
CA GLU A 23 4.25 23.48 -14.24
C GLU A 23 3.18 22.67 -14.96
N ALA A 24 2.74 21.57 -14.35
CA ALA A 24 1.71 20.69 -14.93
C ALA A 24 0.28 21.23 -14.74
N HIS A 25 0.02 21.88 -13.62
CA HIS A 25 -1.32 22.33 -13.20
C HIS A 25 -1.26 23.70 -12.54
N PRO A 26 -1.10 24.82 -13.28
CA PRO A 26 -0.91 26.17 -12.71
C PRO A 26 -1.97 26.62 -11.73
N ALA A 27 -3.21 26.17 -11.89
CA ALA A 27 -4.34 26.47 -10.98
C ALA A 27 -4.18 25.86 -9.56
N TYR A 28 -3.29 24.88 -9.38
CA TYR A 28 -3.11 24.17 -8.10
C TYR A 28 -1.76 24.46 -7.43
N ARG A 29 -1.17 25.61 -7.70
CA ARG A 29 0.07 26.04 -7.06
C ARG A 29 -0.04 26.06 -5.55
N LEU A 30 0.91 25.40 -4.87
CA LEU A 30 0.99 25.41 -3.41
C LEU A 30 1.46 26.78 -2.89
N THR A 31 0.74 27.32 -1.92
CA THR A 31 1.17 28.49 -1.15
C THR A 31 2.31 28.14 -0.20
N LEU A 32 3.08 29.13 0.24
CA LEU A 32 4.13 28.93 1.24
C LEU A 32 3.61 28.22 2.50
N LYS A 33 2.43 28.62 3.00
CA LYS A 33 1.79 28.00 4.17
C LYS A 33 1.47 26.51 3.94
N GLN A 34 1.00 26.16 2.73
CA GLN A 34 0.72 24.76 2.38
C GLN A 34 2.02 23.93 2.27
N LYS A 35 3.08 24.48 1.67
CA LYS A 35 4.39 23.82 1.61
C LYS A 35 4.96 23.56 3.00
N LEU A 36 4.97 24.58 3.87
CA LEU A 36 5.42 24.45 5.25
C LEU A 36 4.60 23.41 6.03
N TRP A 37 3.29 23.40 5.84
CA TRP A 37 2.41 22.44 6.51
C TRP A 37 2.66 21.01 6.01
N LEU A 38 2.82 20.79 4.69
CA LEU A 38 3.15 19.48 4.12
C LEU A 38 4.51 19.00 4.64
N GLY A 39 5.55 19.84 4.60
CA GLY A 39 6.87 19.53 5.14
C GLY A 39 6.81 19.15 6.63
N PHE A 40 6.02 19.89 7.40
CA PHE A 40 5.75 19.58 8.80
C PHE A 40 5.04 18.22 8.98
N CYS A 41 4.07 17.87 8.11
CA CYS A 41 3.40 16.58 8.16
C CYS A 41 4.36 15.42 7.88
N LEU A 42 5.21 15.53 6.84
CA LEU A 42 6.20 14.50 6.53
C LEU A 42 7.26 14.37 7.63
N MET A 43 7.68 15.49 8.22
CA MET A 43 8.57 15.47 9.38
C MET A 43 7.92 14.82 10.60
N GLY A 44 6.63 15.06 10.80
CA GLY A 44 5.85 14.40 11.84
C GLY A 44 5.76 12.88 11.63
N LEU A 45 5.58 12.43 10.40
CA LEU A 45 5.64 11.00 10.05
C LEU A 45 7.03 10.42 10.32
N LEU A 46 8.09 11.12 9.91
CA LEU A 46 9.47 10.69 10.17
C LEU A 46 9.71 10.45 11.66
N LEU A 47 9.31 11.39 12.53
CA LEU A 47 9.61 11.34 13.95
C LEU A 47 8.64 10.46 14.76
N SER A 48 7.33 10.49 14.45
CA SER A 48 6.31 9.79 15.26
C SER A 48 5.76 8.52 14.65
N ASN A 49 6.08 8.22 13.40
CA ASN A 49 5.52 7.09 12.64
C ASN A 49 3.98 7.06 12.66
N SER A 50 3.34 8.21 12.66
CA SER A 50 1.87 8.30 12.68
C SER A 50 1.40 9.66 12.20
N ILE A 51 0.16 9.75 11.68
CA ILE A 51 -0.50 11.03 11.40
C ILE A 51 -1.42 11.35 12.58
N ASN A 52 -0.87 11.99 13.59
CA ASN A 52 -1.56 12.35 14.83
C ASN A 52 -1.27 13.79 15.23
N TRP A 53 -2.29 14.66 15.11
CA TRP A 53 -2.12 16.09 15.40
C TRP A 53 -1.71 16.39 16.84
N SER A 54 -2.13 15.56 17.80
CA SER A 54 -1.69 15.69 19.19
C SER A 54 -0.19 15.38 19.35
N SER A 55 0.31 14.35 18.67
CA SER A 55 1.74 14.05 18.65
C SER A 55 2.53 15.15 17.94
N TYR A 56 2.03 15.65 16.81
CA TYR A 56 2.66 16.73 16.06
C TYR A 56 2.70 18.04 16.84
N SER A 57 1.62 18.40 17.56
CA SER A 57 1.58 19.57 18.42
C SER A 57 2.66 19.48 19.51
N ARG A 58 2.81 18.31 20.15
CA ARG A 58 3.89 18.08 21.15
C ARG A 58 5.28 18.18 20.55
N LEU A 59 5.51 17.49 19.43
CA LEU A 59 6.79 17.54 18.72
C LEU A 59 7.17 18.95 18.26
N SER A 60 6.18 19.81 17.96
CA SER A 60 6.38 21.22 17.65
C SER A 60 6.58 22.10 18.87
N LEU A 61 6.55 21.52 20.05
CA LEU A 61 6.72 22.24 21.33
C LEU A 61 5.60 23.26 21.57
N GLY A 62 4.39 22.89 21.17
CA GLY A 62 3.20 23.75 21.28
C GLY A 62 3.13 24.89 20.25
N ARG A 63 4.12 25.04 19.37
CA ARG A 63 4.12 26.09 18.34
C ARG A 63 2.93 25.95 17.38
N TYR A 64 2.53 24.71 17.08
CA TYR A 64 1.38 24.42 16.25
C TYR A 64 0.25 23.80 17.07
N ARG A 65 -0.88 24.50 17.17
CA ARG A 65 -2.06 24.01 17.87
C ARG A 65 -2.74 22.89 17.07
N ILE A 66 -3.29 21.91 17.76
CA ILE A 66 -4.03 20.78 17.18
C ILE A 66 -5.15 21.27 16.25
N SER A 67 -5.87 22.33 16.65
CA SER A 67 -6.94 22.92 15.85
C SER A 67 -6.44 23.46 14.51
N ALA A 68 -5.30 24.17 14.50
CA ALA A 68 -4.70 24.72 13.29
C ALA A 68 -4.23 23.63 12.33
N LEU A 69 -3.56 22.57 12.85
CA LEU A 69 -3.13 21.43 12.07
C LEU A 69 -4.32 20.69 11.44
N SER A 70 -5.36 20.45 12.23
CA SER A 70 -6.58 19.79 11.78
C SER A 70 -7.37 20.65 10.79
N TRP A 71 -7.36 21.97 10.95
CA TRP A 71 -7.99 22.90 10.01
C TRP A 71 -7.31 22.86 8.64
N MET A 72 -5.97 22.98 8.61
CA MET A 72 -5.20 22.86 7.37
C MET A 72 -5.46 21.55 6.66
N PHE A 73 -5.48 20.45 7.38
CA PHE A 73 -5.78 19.13 6.81
C PHE A 73 -7.15 19.07 6.14
N ARG A 74 -8.17 19.71 6.71
CA ARG A 74 -9.55 19.65 6.22
C ARG A 74 -9.88 20.73 5.18
N HIS A 75 -9.30 21.93 5.31
CA HIS A 75 -9.75 23.12 4.59
C HIS A 75 -8.69 23.81 3.72
N SER A 76 -7.48 23.26 3.61
CA SER A 76 -6.36 23.90 2.90
C SER A 76 -6.50 23.99 1.39
N CYS A 77 -7.55 23.46 0.78
CA CYS A 77 -7.73 23.39 -0.68
C CYS A 77 -6.55 22.72 -1.43
N ILE A 78 -5.73 21.91 -0.76
CA ILE A 78 -4.69 21.12 -1.38
C ILE A 78 -5.35 19.99 -2.18
N ASN A 79 -5.02 19.89 -3.46
CA ASN A 79 -5.40 18.72 -4.27
C ASN A 79 -4.42 17.59 -4.02
N PHE A 80 -4.73 16.73 -3.05
CA PHE A 80 -3.87 15.62 -2.64
C PHE A 80 -3.68 14.57 -3.74
N GLU A 81 -4.68 14.37 -4.59
CA GLU A 81 -4.60 13.40 -5.70
C GLU A 81 -3.59 13.86 -6.74
N LEU A 82 -3.64 15.12 -7.15
CA LEU A 82 -2.65 15.69 -8.06
C LEU A 82 -1.25 15.73 -7.44
N LEU A 83 -1.14 15.98 -6.12
CA LEU A 83 0.15 15.90 -5.43
C LEU A 83 0.74 14.49 -5.51
N PHE A 84 -0.08 13.46 -5.30
CA PHE A 84 0.36 12.09 -5.36
C PHE A 84 0.78 11.70 -6.79
N GLU A 85 -0.04 12.05 -7.79
CA GLU A 85 0.27 11.83 -9.20
C GLU A 85 1.56 12.54 -9.62
N GLN A 86 1.72 13.81 -9.22
CA GLN A 86 2.93 14.59 -9.50
C GLN A 86 4.17 14.03 -8.79
N SER A 87 4.01 13.43 -7.62
CA SER A 87 5.09 12.75 -6.92
C SER A 87 5.57 11.51 -7.68
N VAL A 88 4.63 10.69 -8.18
CA VAL A 88 4.97 9.55 -9.06
C VAL A 88 5.71 10.04 -10.29
N TYR A 89 5.19 11.07 -10.97
CA TYR A 89 5.84 11.66 -12.15
C TYR A 89 7.26 12.12 -11.84
N GLY A 90 7.47 12.81 -10.72
CA GLY A 90 8.78 13.28 -10.28
C GLY A 90 9.78 12.12 -10.09
N ILE A 91 9.38 11.03 -9.46
CA ILE A 91 10.23 9.84 -9.28
C ILE A 91 10.57 9.22 -10.65
N LEU A 92 9.58 9.01 -11.51
CA LEU A 92 9.80 8.46 -12.84
C LEU A 92 10.78 9.31 -13.65
N SER A 93 10.63 10.64 -13.59
CA SER A 93 11.49 11.60 -14.30
C SER A 93 12.92 11.61 -13.74
N ILE A 94 13.09 11.72 -12.42
CA ILE A 94 14.40 11.79 -11.76
C ILE A 94 15.25 10.55 -12.05
N TYR A 95 14.61 9.37 -12.08
CA TYR A 95 15.30 8.11 -12.33
C TYR A 95 15.26 7.64 -13.79
N GLY A 96 14.68 8.43 -14.70
CA GLY A 96 14.57 8.09 -16.12
C GLY A 96 13.80 6.79 -16.38
N LEU A 97 12.74 6.55 -15.62
CA LEU A 97 11.96 5.31 -15.69
C LEU A 97 10.84 5.45 -16.74
N THR A 98 10.88 4.59 -17.75
CA THR A 98 9.92 4.60 -18.86
C THR A 98 9.14 3.30 -18.99
N GLU A 99 9.54 2.26 -18.25
CA GLU A 99 8.92 0.93 -18.28
C GLU A 99 8.92 0.26 -16.91
N GLY A 100 8.01 -0.68 -16.70
CA GLY A 100 7.94 -1.43 -15.45
C GLY A 100 6.78 -2.42 -15.40
N ILE A 101 6.56 -2.96 -14.22
CA ILE A 101 5.57 -3.99 -13.91
C ILE A 101 4.57 -3.41 -12.91
N LEU A 102 3.28 -3.51 -13.20
CA LEU A 102 2.23 -3.14 -12.26
C LEU A 102 1.82 -4.36 -11.44
N ILE A 103 1.84 -4.24 -10.13
CA ILE A 103 1.44 -5.30 -9.21
C ILE A 103 0.25 -4.83 -8.40
N PHE A 104 -0.78 -5.69 -8.33
CA PHE A 104 -1.99 -5.45 -7.58
C PHE A 104 -2.08 -6.39 -6.39
N ASP A 105 -2.37 -5.82 -5.22
CA ASP A 105 -2.66 -6.59 -4.01
C ASP A 105 -3.58 -5.77 -3.10
N ASP A 106 -4.21 -6.42 -2.13
CA ASP A 106 -4.99 -5.72 -1.12
C ASP A 106 -4.39 -5.90 0.27
N THR A 107 -4.62 -4.90 1.11
CA THR A 107 -4.17 -4.95 2.50
C THR A 107 -5.24 -4.44 3.44
N ASP A 108 -5.32 -5.11 4.58
CA ASP A 108 -6.19 -4.72 5.68
C ASP A 108 -5.42 -3.95 6.74
N ASN A 109 -6.09 -3.00 7.39
CA ASN A 109 -5.57 -2.36 8.58
C ASN A 109 -6.61 -2.38 9.71
N GLU A 110 -6.23 -2.98 10.83
CA GLU A 110 -7.08 -3.04 12.01
C GLU A 110 -7.35 -1.63 12.57
N ARG A 111 -8.58 -1.41 13.01
CA ARG A 111 -9.04 -0.18 13.64
C ARG A 111 -9.63 -0.47 15.01
N SER A 112 -9.72 0.56 15.84
CA SER A 112 -10.38 0.44 17.14
C SER A 112 -11.77 -0.14 16.99
N LYS A 113 -12.17 -1.05 17.88
CA LYS A 113 -13.51 -1.65 17.93
C LYS A 113 -14.64 -0.60 17.98
N ASN A 114 -14.34 0.59 18.48
CA ASN A 114 -15.28 1.70 18.61
C ASN A 114 -15.12 2.75 17.48
N ALA A 115 -14.41 2.43 16.41
CA ALA A 115 -14.29 3.33 15.27
C ALA A 115 -15.59 3.29 14.45
N GLU A 116 -16.23 4.43 14.22
CA GLU A 116 -17.52 4.51 13.49
C GLU A 116 -17.42 5.37 12.23
N LYS A 117 -16.59 6.42 12.28
CA LYS A 117 -16.58 7.50 11.28
C LYS A 117 -15.46 7.37 10.24
N ILE A 118 -14.69 6.30 10.25
CA ILE A 118 -13.63 6.05 9.27
C ILE A 118 -14.28 5.46 8.01
N HIS A 119 -13.86 5.94 6.84
CA HIS A 119 -14.41 5.44 5.57
C HIS A 119 -14.01 3.98 5.31
N GLY A 120 -14.94 3.20 4.76
CA GLY A 120 -14.69 1.81 4.37
C GLY A 120 -14.46 0.84 5.53
N LEU A 121 -14.84 1.21 6.75
CA LEU A 121 -14.80 0.29 7.89
C LEU A 121 -15.70 -0.91 7.66
N GLY A 122 -15.14 -2.08 7.90
CA GLY A 122 -15.88 -3.33 7.80
C GLY A 122 -15.25 -4.42 8.67
N LYS A 123 -16.04 -5.47 8.91
CA LYS A 123 -15.57 -6.67 9.59
C LYS A 123 -14.69 -7.46 8.64
N GLN A 124 -13.42 -7.59 8.98
CA GLN A 124 -12.41 -8.34 8.23
C GLN A 124 -12.10 -9.66 8.94
N LYS A 125 -11.81 -10.71 8.17
CA LYS A 125 -11.38 -11.99 8.73
C LYS A 125 -9.89 -11.93 9.07
N ASP A 126 -9.56 -12.22 10.30
CA ASP A 126 -8.16 -12.38 10.71
C ASP A 126 -7.65 -13.75 10.27
N LYS A 127 -6.71 -13.76 9.35
CA LYS A 127 -6.10 -15.00 8.82
C LYS A 127 -5.24 -15.71 9.87
N LYS A 128 -4.74 -15.00 10.89
CA LYS A 128 -3.86 -15.57 11.92
C LYS A 128 -4.64 -16.24 13.03
N SER A 129 -5.64 -15.57 13.59
CA SER A 129 -6.44 -16.09 14.70
C SER A 129 -7.70 -16.84 14.24
N GLY A 130 -8.07 -16.77 12.96
CA GLY A 130 -9.33 -17.27 12.43
C GLY A 130 -10.57 -16.45 12.86
N GLY A 131 -10.38 -15.42 13.70
CA GLY A 131 -11.39 -14.51 14.20
C GLY A 131 -11.72 -13.37 13.22
N TYR A 132 -12.20 -12.27 13.77
CA TYR A 132 -12.54 -11.08 13.00
C TYR A 132 -12.10 -9.83 13.75
N PHE A 133 -11.68 -8.82 12.99
CA PHE A 133 -11.40 -7.47 13.48
C PHE A 133 -12.18 -6.42 12.68
N LEU A 134 -12.33 -5.22 13.23
CA LEU A 134 -12.85 -4.07 12.51
C LEU A 134 -11.69 -3.38 11.79
N GLY A 135 -11.77 -3.24 10.48
CA GLY A 135 -10.66 -2.69 9.70
C GLY A 135 -11.08 -2.01 8.42
N GLN A 136 -10.11 -1.33 7.81
CA GLN A 136 -10.20 -0.82 6.44
C GLN A 136 -9.45 -1.77 5.50
N ASN A 137 -10.02 -2.04 4.33
CA ASN A 137 -9.33 -2.74 3.27
C ASN A 137 -9.00 -1.77 2.12
N ILE A 138 -7.79 -1.85 1.63
CA ILE A 138 -7.27 -0.99 0.57
C ILE A 138 -6.75 -1.85 -0.55
N MET A 139 -7.23 -1.57 -1.75
CA MET A 139 -6.67 -2.06 -3.00
C MET A 139 -5.48 -1.18 -3.37
N LEU A 140 -4.30 -1.78 -3.51
CA LEU A 140 -3.05 -1.11 -3.86
C LEU A 140 -2.62 -1.47 -5.27
N MET A 141 -1.98 -0.51 -5.93
CA MET A 141 -1.23 -0.69 -7.16
C MET A 141 0.19 -0.18 -6.94
N VAL A 142 1.14 -1.09 -7.09
CA VAL A 142 2.57 -0.84 -6.90
C VAL A 142 3.29 -1.03 -8.22
N LEU A 143 4.14 -0.09 -8.58
CA LEU A 143 5.00 -0.16 -9.75
C LEU A 143 6.38 -0.68 -9.34
N VAL A 144 6.78 -1.77 -9.94
CA VAL A 144 8.14 -2.32 -9.82
C VAL A 144 8.91 -2.03 -11.10
N THR A 145 10.05 -1.40 -10.95
CA THR A 145 10.97 -1.10 -12.05
C THR A 145 12.31 -1.80 -11.81
N LYS A 146 13.24 -1.62 -12.70
CA LYS A 146 14.60 -2.18 -12.54
C LYS A 146 15.37 -1.59 -11.35
N THR A 147 14.91 -0.47 -10.78
CA THR A 147 15.65 0.26 -9.74
C THR A 147 14.85 0.50 -8.47
N VAL A 148 13.55 0.78 -8.57
CA VAL A 148 12.72 1.14 -7.44
C VAL A 148 11.36 0.43 -7.48
N THR A 149 10.78 0.26 -6.31
CA THR A 149 9.41 -0.17 -6.08
C THR A 149 8.65 1.00 -5.46
N ILE A 150 7.56 1.45 -6.09
CA ILE A 150 6.80 2.62 -5.65
C ILE A 150 5.29 2.36 -5.67
N PRO A 151 4.53 2.79 -4.66
CA PRO A 151 3.08 2.81 -4.74
C PRO A 151 2.63 3.88 -5.74
N VAL A 152 1.80 3.50 -6.69
CA VAL A 152 1.34 4.41 -7.75
C VAL A 152 -0.18 4.58 -7.80
N GLY A 153 -0.90 3.89 -6.92
CA GLY A 153 -2.35 4.04 -6.82
C GLY A 153 -2.95 3.24 -5.67
N PHE A 154 -4.09 3.71 -5.20
CA PHE A 154 -4.89 3.00 -4.20
C PHE A 154 -6.37 3.32 -4.33
N LYS A 155 -7.22 2.40 -3.85
CA LYS A 155 -8.65 2.63 -3.64
C LYS A 155 -9.11 1.93 -2.36
N PHE A 156 -10.04 2.56 -1.63
CA PHE A 156 -10.69 1.91 -0.49
C PHE A 156 -11.72 0.91 -0.99
N TYR A 157 -11.68 -0.28 -0.44
CA TYR A 157 -12.74 -1.26 -0.63
C TYR A 157 -13.76 -1.15 0.50
N ALA A 158 -15.02 -1.08 0.16
CA ALA A 158 -16.12 -1.11 1.10
C ALA A 158 -17.15 -2.16 0.65
N ASN A 159 -17.67 -2.90 1.61
CA ASN A 159 -18.78 -3.80 1.34
C ASN A 159 -20.11 -3.01 1.27
N ASP A 160 -21.01 -3.49 0.44
CA ASP A 160 -22.39 -3.03 0.42
C ASP A 160 -23.08 -3.39 1.75
N PRO A 161 -23.51 -2.41 2.56
CA PRO A 161 -24.09 -2.66 3.89
C PRO A 161 -25.43 -3.37 3.82
N ASP A 162 -26.25 -3.07 2.82
CA ASP A 162 -27.59 -3.64 2.67
C ASP A 162 -27.48 -5.10 2.26
N TRP A 163 -26.59 -5.40 1.32
CA TRP A 163 -26.29 -6.78 0.95
C TRP A 163 -25.68 -7.57 2.11
N LEU A 164 -24.77 -6.96 2.91
CA LEU A 164 -24.21 -7.63 4.09
C LEU A 164 -25.27 -7.93 5.15
N ALA A 165 -26.18 -7.00 5.39
CA ALA A 165 -27.29 -7.20 6.33
C ALA A 165 -28.18 -8.36 5.89
N TRP A 166 -28.56 -8.37 4.61
CA TRP A 166 -29.32 -9.48 4.02
C TRP A 166 -28.56 -10.81 4.16
N LYS A 167 -27.29 -10.84 3.75
CA LYS A 167 -26.48 -12.07 3.81
C LYS A 167 -26.33 -12.62 5.21
N LYS A 168 -26.12 -11.75 6.20
CA LYS A 168 -26.01 -12.15 7.60
C LYS A 168 -27.29 -12.83 8.09
N GLU A 169 -28.46 -12.32 7.68
CA GLU A 169 -29.75 -12.91 8.03
C GLU A 169 -29.99 -14.22 7.28
N ASP A 170 -29.70 -14.28 5.98
CA ASP A 170 -29.79 -15.52 5.20
C ASP A 170 -28.89 -16.62 5.77
N ASP A 171 -27.64 -16.31 6.09
CA ASP A 171 -26.69 -17.23 6.72
C ASP A 171 -27.21 -17.72 8.09
N ARG A 172 -27.82 -16.83 8.90
CA ARG A 172 -28.43 -17.15 10.19
C ARG A 172 -29.57 -18.14 10.03
N LEU A 173 -30.47 -17.87 9.09
CA LEU A 173 -31.63 -18.73 8.80
C LEU A 173 -31.22 -20.06 8.16
N SER A 174 -30.17 -20.03 7.33
CA SER A 174 -29.57 -21.24 6.75
C SER A 174 -29.03 -22.18 7.82
N LYS A 175 -28.31 -21.66 8.80
CA LYS A 175 -27.81 -22.45 9.95
C LYS A 175 -28.93 -23.04 10.77
N LYS A 176 -30.07 -22.36 10.87
CA LYS A 176 -31.32 -22.87 11.50
C LYS A 176 -32.08 -23.84 10.59
N LYS A 177 -31.53 -24.24 9.43
CA LYS A 177 -32.16 -25.14 8.45
C LYS A 177 -33.52 -24.63 7.89
N VAL A 178 -33.78 -23.32 7.93
CA VAL A 178 -34.98 -22.73 7.31
C VAL A 178 -34.88 -22.91 5.80
N LYS A 179 -35.95 -23.41 5.16
CA LYS A 179 -35.99 -23.59 3.69
C LYS A 179 -35.82 -22.24 2.97
N LYS A 180 -35.11 -22.23 1.82
CA LYS A 180 -34.78 -21.01 1.04
C LYS A 180 -36.00 -20.17 0.69
N VAL A 181 -37.16 -20.81 0.44
CA VAL A 181 -38.44 -20.14 0.11
C VAL A 181 -38.95 -19.23 1.24
N PHE A 182 -38.57 -19.52 2.49
CA PHE A 182 -38.98 -18.74 3.66
C PHE A 182 -37.91 -17.77 4.14
N ARG A 183 -36.83 -17.60 3.37
CA ARG A 183 -35.77 -16.64 3.68
C ARG A 183 -35.99 -15.32 2.94
N PRO A 184 -35.44 -14.20 3.40
CA PRO A 184 -35.53 -12.92 2.72
C PRO A 184 -35.04 -13.05 1.27
N LYS A 185 -35.69 -12.36 0.33
CA LYS A 185 -35.19 -12.25 -1.05
C LYS A 185 -33.80 -11.61 -1.07
N GLU A 186 -32.98 -12.10 -1.96
CA GLU A 186 -31.64 -11.54 -2.14
C GLU A 186 -31.69 -10.05 -2.51
N VAL A 187 -30.95 -9.24 -1.77
CA VAL A 187 -30.73 -7.83 -2.08
C VAL A 187 -29.66 -7.75 -3.16
N ALA A 188 -29.96 -7.11 -4.29
CA ALA A 188 -28.99 -6.88 -5.35
C ALA A 188 -27.87 -5.97 -4.84
N ARG A 189 -26.63 -6.33 -5.13
CA ARG A 189 -25.47 -5.48 -4.80
C ARG A 189 -25.45 -4.23 -5.67
N ASP A 190 -25.22 -3.10 -5.06
CA ASP A 190 -24.88 -1.86 -5.77
C ASP A 190 -23.40 -1.83 -6.14
N TYR A 191 -23.05 -2.44 -7.26
CA TYR A 191 -21.67 -2.47 -7.76
C TYR A 191 -21.16 -1.12 -8.25
N VAL A 192 -22.00 -0.14 -8.45
CA VAL A 192 -21.60 1.23 -8.80
C VAL A 192 -21.08 1.94 -7.56
N LYS A 193 -21.82 1.86 -6.47
CA LYS A 193 -21.47 2.47 -5.18
C LYS A 193 -20.42 1.67 -4.40
N TYR A 194 -20.48 0.34 -4.50
CA TYR A 194 -19.61 -0.60 -3.79
C TYR A 194 -18.93 -1.57 -4.77
N PRO A 195 -17.99 -1.07 -5.60
CA PRO A 195 -17.31 -1.89 -6.61
C PRO A 195 -16.51 -3.02 -5.97
N THR A 196 -16.35 -4.13 -6.70
CA THR A 196 -15.53 -5.24 -6.27
C THR A 196 -14.03 -4.87 -6.25
N LYS A 197 -13.21 -5.63 -5.54
CA LYS A 197 -11.74 -5.46 -5.58
C LYS A 197 -11.19 -5.60 -7.00
N LEU A 198 -11.77 -6.50 -7.80
CA LEU A 198 -11.41 -6.67 -9.23
C LEU A 198 -11.73 -5.40 -10.02
N THR A 199 -12.91 -4.84 -9.85
CA THR A 199 -13.31 -3.57 -10.48
C THR A 199 -12.42 -2.41 -10.05
N LEU A 200 -12.09 -2.32 -8.75
CA LEU A 200 -11.21 -1.28 -8.21
C LEU A 200 -9.80 -1.35 -8.79
N SER A 201 -9.26 -2.56 -8.98
CA SER A 201 -7.94 -2.74 -9.58
C SER A 201 -7.91 -2.36 -11.06
N VAL A 202 -8.98 -2.68 -11.83
CA VAL A 202 -9.12 -2.23 -13.22
C VAL A 202 -9.20 -0.69 -13.29
N GLN A 203 -9.99 -0.06 -12.44
CA GLN A 203 -10.07 1.41 -12.37
C GLN A 203 -8.73 2.08 -11.99
N LEU A 204 -7.91 1.43 -11.16
CA LEU A 204 -6.56 1.90 -10.84
C LEU A 204 -5.65 1.83 -12.08
N ALA A 205 -5.71 0.72 -12.82
CA ALA A 205 -4.96 0.53 -14.06
C ALA A 205 -5.34 1.57 -15.13
N GLU A 206 -6.63 1.84 -15.32
CA GLU A 206 -7.16 2.88 -16.22
C GLU A 206 -6.64 4.27 -15.81
N GLY A 207 -6.72 4.59 -14.52
CA GLY A 207 -6.21 5.85 -13.96
C GLY A 207 -4.72 6.04 -14.25
N PHE A 208 -3.90 5.00 -14.00
CA PHE A 208 -2.47 5.03 -14.27
C PHE A 208 -2.18 5.21 -15.78
N LYS A 209 -2.87 4.47 -16.65
CA LYS A 209 -2.71 4.61 -18.10
C LYS A 209 -3.05 6.02 -18.59
N LYS A 210 -4.07 6.64 -17.99
CA LYS A 210 -4.49 8.02 -18.31
C LYS A 210 -3.44 9.05 -17.83
N ALA A 211 -2.92 8.89 -16.61
CA ALA A 211 -1.94 9.80 -16.01
C ALA A 211 -0.56 9.66 -16.67
N PHE A 212 -0.17 8.44 -17.05
CA PHE A 212 1.16 8.10 -17.60
C PHE A 212 1.05 7.40 -18.96
N PRO A 213 0.49 8.06 -20.01
CA PRO A 213 0.18 7.40 -21.30
C PRO A 213 1.41 6.89 -22.06
N LYS A 214 2.59 7.48 -21.79
CA LYS A 214 3.86 7.11 -22.43
C LYS A 214 4.62 6.02 -21.67
N PHE A 215 4.20 5.69 -20.44
CA PHE A 215 4.86 4.66 -19.64
C PHE A 215 4.53 3.27 -20.19
N GLU A 216 5.54 2.45 -20.41
CA GLU A 216 5.36 1.09 -20.96
C GLU A 216 5.19 0.09 -19.82
N VAL A 217 4.00 -0.48 -19.69
CA VAL A 217 3.72 -1.57 -18.76
C VAL A 217 4.06 -2.88 -19.45
N LYS A 218 5.12 -3.54 -18.97
CA LYS A 218 5.61 -4.84 -19.54
C LYS A 218 4.77 -6.01 -19.05
N SER A 219 4.37 -5.97 -17.78
CA SER A 219 3.56 -7.01 -17.16
C SER A 219 2.61 -6.43 -16.13
N VAL A 220 1.48 -7.08 -15.94
CA VAL A 220 0.52 -6.83 -14.86
C VAL A 220 0.41 -8.10 -14.03
N GLU A 221 0.62 -7.98 -12.73
CA GLU A 221 0.73 -9.13 -11.82
C GLU A 221 -0.22 -9.01 -10.64
N ALA A 222 -0.77 -10.14 -10.23
CA ALA A 222 -1.59 -10.24 -9.04
C ALA A 222 -1.63 -11.66 -8.48
N ASP A 223 -2.21 -11.83 -7.28
CA ASP A 223 -2.36 -13.12 -6.65
C ASP A 223 -3.51 -13.96 -7.26
N CYS A 224 -3.77 -15.12 -6.69
CA CYS A 224 -4.81 -16.05 -7.12
C CYS A 224 -6.25 -15.50 -7.06
N PHE A 225 -6.50 -14.47 -6.25
CA PHE A 225 -7.81 -13.82 -6.17
C PHE A 225 -8.18 -13.14 -7.50
N PHE A 226 -7.18 -12.59 -8.19
CA PHE A 226 -7.32 -11.88 -9.46
C PHE A 226 -7.26 -12.80 -10.70
N GLY A 227 -7.01 -14.10 -10.52
CA GLY A 227 -6.92 -15.08 -11.62
C GLY A 227 -8.27 -15.39 -12.28
N THR A 228 -9.08 -14.38 -12.60
CA THR A 228 -10.41 -14.51 -13.23
C THR A 228 -10.39 -13.99 -14.67
N LYS A 229 -11.27 -14.56 -15.52
CA LYS A 229 -11.41 -14.13 -16.92
C LYS A 229 -11.65 -12.63 -17.04
N ASP A 230 -12.61 -12.12 -16.26
CA ASP A 230 -13.04 -10.72 -16.37
C ASP A 230 -11.92 -9.74 -16.01
N TRP A 231 -11.14 -10.06 -14.96
CA TRP A 231 -9.99 -9.25 -14.59
C TRP A 231 -8.91 -9.27 -15.67
N VAL A 232 -8.58 -10.45 -16.19
CA VAL A 232 -7.58 -10.60 -17.27
C VAL A 232 -8.02 -9.83 -18.52
N SER A 233 -9.28 -9.94 -18.92
CA SER A 233 -9.83 -9.22 -20.07
C SER A 233 -9.83 -7.70 -19.86
N GLY A 234 -10.15 -7.24 -18.64
CA GLY A 234 -10.07 -5.83 -18.27
C GLY A 234 -8.65 -5.28 -18.38
N MET A 235 -7.65 -6.01 -17.85
CA MET A 235 -6.24 -5.60 -17.92
C MET A 235 -5.71 -5.61 -19.35
N LEU A 236 -6.04 -6.62 -20.17
CA LEU A 236 -5.68 -6.67 -21.59
C LEU A 236 -6.35 -5.54 -22.40
N GLY A 237 -7.56 -5.14 -22.04
CA GLY A 237 -8.23 -3.97 -22.66
C GLY A 237 -7.47 -2.67 -22.45
N ILE A 238 -6.83 -2.50 -21.29
CA ILE A 238 -6.04 -1.31 -20.94
C ILE A 238 -4.60 -1.41 -21.49
N TYR A 239 -3.97 -2.59 -21.32
CA TYR A 239 -2.59 -2.87 -21.70
C TYR A 239 -2.49 -4.07 -22.66
N PRO A 240 -2.90 -3.93 -23.92
CA PRO A 240 -2.99 -5.05 -24.86
C PRO A 240 -1.65 -5.71 -25.19
N LYS A 241 -0.52 -5.04 -24.92
CA LYS A 241 0.84 -5.55 -25.15
C LYS A 241 1.50 -6.08 -23.88
N ALA A 242 0.88 -5.89 -22.72
CA ALA A 242 1.45 -6.36 -21.46
C ALA A 242 1.16 -7.85 -21.23
N GLN A 243 2.12 -8.54 -20.64
CA GLN A 243 1.90 -9.88 -20.11
C GLN A 243 1.03 -9.82 -18.85
N ILE A 244 -0.06 -10.57 -18.79
CA ILE A 244 -0.86 -10.69 -17.56
C ILE A 244 -0.49 -11.99 -16.87
N LEU A 245 -0.03 -11.87 -15.62
CA LEU A 245 0.40 -12.98 -14.76
C LEU A 245 -0.45 -13.03 -13.49
N SER A 246 -1.03 -14.17 -13.21
CA SER A 246 -1.69 -14.43 -11.93
C SER A 246 -1.73 -15.92 -11.65
N GLN A 247 -2.23 -16.33 -10.49
CA GLN A 247 -2.33 -17.72 -10.13
C GLN A 247 -3.71 -18.29 -10.39
N LEU A 248 -3.74 -19.59 -10.65
CA LEU A 248 -4.94 -20.42 -10.70
C LEU A 248 -5.00 -21.31 -9.46
N LYS A 249 -6.22 -21.62 -9.00
CA LYS A 249 -6.41 -22.63 -7.96
C LYS A 249 -6.20 -24.03 -8.52
N GLY A 250 -5.64 -24.94 -7.73
CA GLY A 250 -5.34 -26.31 -8.15
C GLY A 250 -6.54 -27.14 -8.62
N ASN A 251 -7.75 -26.74 -8.24
CA ASN A 251 -9.01 -27.37 -8.70
C ASN A 251 -9.54 -26.81 -10.02
N GLN A 252 -8.90 -25.78 -10.61
CA GLN A 252 -9.30 -25.27 -11.93
C GLN A 252 -9.16 -26.34 -13.00
N ILE A 253 -10.16 -26.39 -13.89
CA ILE A 253 -10.22 -27.37 -14.96
C ILE A 253 -9.54 -26.83 -16.22
N ILE A 254 -8.63 -27.61 -16.73
CA ILE A 254 -7.96 -27.41 -18.03
C ILE A 254 -8.32 -28.51 -19.00
N ARG A 255 -8.32 -28.19 -20.29
CA ARG A 255 -8.44 -29.18 -21.38
C ARG A 255 -7.12 -29.24 -22.14
N HIS A 256 -6.51 -30.42 -22.16
CA HIS A 256 -5.28 -30.71 -22.89
C HIS A 256 -5.45 -32.02 -23.66
N GLN A 257 -5.13 -32.03 -24.95
CA GLN A 257 -5.30 -33.20 -25.84
C GLN A 257 -6.72 -33.81 -25.75
N ASN A 258 -7.74 -32.96 -25.79
CA ASN A 258 -9.17 -33.29 -25.72
C ASN A 258 -9.65 -33.98 -24.42
N LYS A 259 -8.81 -33.99 -23.36
CA LYS A 259 -9.19 -34.51 -22.04
C LYS A 259 -9.22 -33.38 -21.02
N GLU A 260 -10.17 -33.44 -20.09
CA GLU A 260 -10.31 -32.50 -18.99
C GLU A 260 -9.62 -33.03 -17.72
N TYR A 261 -8.90 -32.13 -17.03
CA TYR A 261 -8.21 -32.42 -15.78
C TYR A 261 -8.29 -31.22 -14.86
N SER A 262 -8.33 -31.45 -13.55
CA SER A 262 -7.92 -30.37 -12.62
C SER A 262 -6.41 -30.16 -12.73
N LEU A 263 -5.93 -28.95 -12.42
CA LEU A 263 -4.48 -28.65 -12.42
C LEU A 263 -3.72 -29.62 -11.51
N ASN A 264 -4.23 -29.88 -10.30
CA ASN A 264 -3.63 -30.84 -9.39
C ASN A 264 -3.50 -32.23 -10.03
N ALA A 265 -4.57 -32.75 -10.64
CA ALA A 265 -4.57 -34.08 -11.26
C ALA A 265 -3.68 -34.16 -12.49
N TYR A 266 -3.56 -33.07 -13.26
CA TYR A 266 -2.70 -33.03 -14.44
C TYR A 266 -1.22 -33.06 -14.06
N PHE A 267 -0.79 -32.17 -13.15
CA PHE A 267 0.61 -32.02 -12.79
C PHE A 267 1.12 -33.09 -11.82
N SER A 268 0.25 -33.76 -11.05
CA SER A 268 0.66 -34.89 -10.19
C SER A 268 1.17 -36.09 -10.96
N LYS A 269 0.75 -36.26 -12.23
CA LYS A 269 1.13 -37.37 -13.11
C LYS A 269 2.25 -37.01 -14.09
N ARG A 270 2.75 -35.76 -14.04
CA ARG A 270 3.69 -35.28 -15.06
C ARG A 270 5.13 -35.62 -14.71
N VAL A 271 5.84 -36.19 -15.70
CA VAL A 271 7.28 -36.46 -15.69
C VAL A 271 8.00 -35.29 -16.39
N GLY A 272 9.22 -34.95 -16.02
CA GLY A 272 9.99 -33.86 -16.63
C GLY A 272 9.85 -32.55 -15.86
N ILE A 273 10.28 -32.58 -14.60
CA ILE A 273 10.36 -31.40 -13.74
C ILE A 273 11.72 -30.77 -13.97
N GLU A 274 11.70 -29.50 -14.37
CA GLU A 274 12.90 -28.68 -14.46
C GLU A 274 13.18 -28.01 -13.12
N SER A 275 14.43 -27.65 -12.86
CA SER A 275 14.83 -26.90 -11.67
C SER A 275 15.56 -25.61 -12.06
N LYS A 276 15.35 -24.56 -11.27
CA LYS A 276 16.04 -23.29 -11.44
C LYS A 276 16.24 -22.59 -10.10
N THR A 277 17.35 -21.88 -9.98
CA THR A 277 17.56 -20.94 -8.89
C THR A 277 17.03 -19.57 -9.27
N ILE A 278 16.17 -18.99 -8.44
CA ILE A 278 15.67 -17.60 -8.55
C ILE A 278 16.10 -16.81 -7.31
N VAL A 279 16.16 -15.51 -7.43
CA VAL A 279 16.37 -14.61 -6.27
C VAL A 279 15.01 -14.12 -5.79
N ARG A 280 14.71 -14.36 -4.51
CA ARG A 280 13.50 -13.87 -3.84
C ARG A 280 13.84 -13.30 -2.46
N GLY A 281 13.46 -12.06 -2.21
CA GLY A 281 13.79 -11.41 -0.94
C GLY A 281 15.29 -11.36 -0.64
N GLY A 282 16.14 -11.18 -1.67
CA GLY A 282 17.59 -11.17 -1.55
C GLY A 282 18.25 -12.53 -1.33
N LYS A 283 17.48 -13.64 -1.30
CA LYS A 283 17.98 -15.01 -1.11
C LYS A 283 17.83 -15.83 -2.38
N SER A 284 18.84 -16.64 -2.70
CA SER A 284 18.76 -17.64 -3.75
C SER A 284 17.88 -18.81 -3.31
N VAL A 285 16.85 -19.12 -4.08
CA VAL A 285 15.88 -20.17 -3.78
C VAL A 285 15.74 -21.08 -5.00
N VAL A 286 15.81 -22.41 -4.79
CA VAL A 286 15.60 -23.38 -5.85
C VAL A 286 14.10 -23.61 -6.02
N ILE A 287 13.62 -23.51 -7.25
CA ILE A 287 12.25 -23.87 -7.64
C ILE A 287 12.28 -25.08 -8.59
N TYR A 288 11.29 -25.94 -8.43
CA TYR A 288 10.97 -27.02 -9.38
C TYR A 288 9.72 -26.63 -10.14
N TYR A 289 9.76 -26.71 -11.47
CA TYR A 289 8.62 -26.31 -12.29
C TYR A 289 8.40 -27.20 -13.51
N SER A 290 7.19 -27.19 -14.00
CA SER A 290 6.80 -27.81 -15.27
C SER A 290 5.74 -26.92 -15.93
N SER A 291 5.70 -26.87 -17.25
CA SER A 291 4.78 -25.99 -17.97
C SER A 291 3.92 -26.75 -19.01
N VAL A 292 2.77 -26.16 -19.34
CA VAL A 292 1.88 -26.65 -20.39
C VAL A 292 1.08 -25.50 -20.99
N VAL A 293 0.88 -25.54 -22.29
CA VAL A 293 -0.14 -24.72 -22.95
C VAL A 293 -1.44 -25.54 -22.96
N ALA A 294 -2.45 -25.04 -22.27
CA ALA A 294 -3.74 -25.70 -22.16
C ALA A 294 -4.89 -24.71 -22.20
N TYR A 295 -6.07 -25.17 -22.62
CA TYR A 295 -7.29 -24.41 -22.56
C TYR A 295 -7.81 -24.36 -21.11
N VAL A 296 -7.89 -23.17 -20.53
CA VAL A 296 -8.41 -22.95 -19.18
C VAL A 296 -9.93 -22.73 -19.30
N LYS A 297 -10.71 -23.66 -18.79
CA LYS A 297 -12.19 -23.63 -18.95
C LYS A 297 -12.80 -22.36 -18.37
N ALA A 298 -12.36 -21.91 -17.20
CA ALA A 298 -12.83 -20.69 -16.56
C ALA A 298 -12.48 -19.39 -17.33
N HIS A 299 -11.37 -19.40 -18.09
CA HIS A 299 -10.97 -18.26 -18.93
C HIS A 299 -11.57 -18.31 -20.34
N ASN A 300 -12.08 -19.48 -20.73
CA ASN A 300 -12.51 -19.77 -22.11
C ASN A 300 -11.43 -19.50 -23.16
N GLU A 301 -10.15 -19.70 -22.80
CA GLU A 301 -8.99 -19.41 -23.63
C GLU A 301 -7.81 -20.32 -23.31
N LYS A 302 -6.87 -20.45 -24.27
CA LYS A 302 -5.58 -21.09 -24.04
C LYS A 302 -4.68 -20.17 -23.21
N ARG A 303 -3.95 -20.78 -22.25
CA ARG A 303 -2.94 -20.10 -21.43
C ARG A 303 -1.70 -20.97 -21.33
N LEU A 304 -0.54 -20.34 -21.21
CA LEU A 304 0.66 -21.03 -20.73
C LEU A 304 0.56 -21.11 -19.20
N ILE A 305 0.55 -22.33 -18.67
CA ILE A 305 0.41 -22.60 -17.25
C ILE A 305 1.71 -23.22 -16.75
N ILE A 306 2.23 -22.70 -15.65
CA ILE A 306 3.43 -23.17 -14.99
C ILE A 306 3.04 -23.65 -13.60
N ALA A 307 3.22 -24.95 -13.35
CA ALA A 307 3.18 -25.50 -12.02
C ALA A 307 4.57 -25.39 -11.40
N TYR A 308 4.70 -24.80 -10.24
CA TYR A 308 5.98 -24.65 -9.55
C TYR A 308 5.84 -24.86 -8.04
N LYS A 309 6.93 -25.28 -7.42
CA LYS A 309 7.07 -25.37 -5.96
C LYS A 309 8.50 -25.06 -5.56
N TYR A 310 8.66 -24.54 -4.35
CA TYR A 310 9.98 -24.32 -3.77
C TYR A 310 10.57 -25.64 -3.25
N GLN A 311 11.89 -25.69 -3.15
CA GLN A 311 12.58 -26.82 -2.54
C GLN A 311 12.05 -27.09 -1.13
N GLY A 312 11.66 -28.33 -0.86
CA GLY A 312 11.07 -28.75 0.41
C GLY A 312 9.53 -28.63 0.51
N GLU A 313 8.86 -28.02 -0.47
CA GLU A 313 7.39 -27.99 -0.51
C GLU A 313 6.82 -29.21 -1.22
N SER A 314 5.66 -29.70 -0.73
CA SER A 314 4.91 -30.81 -1.32
C SER A 314 3.94 -30.36 -2.41
N GLU A 315 3.33 -29.18 -2.24
CA GLU A 315 2.24 -28.68 -3.08
C GLU A 315 2.74 -27.75 -4.18
N TYR A 316 2.12 -27.87 -5.37
CA TYR A 316 2.36 -26.95 -6.48
C TYR A 316 1.48 -25.71 -6.40
N ARG A 317 2.06 -24.59 -6.84
CA ARG A 317 1.34 -23.37 -7.21
C ARG A 317 1.27 -23.27 -8.72
N TYR A 318 0.24 -22.64 -9.25
CA TYR A 318 -0.04 -22.59 -10.68
C TYR A 318 -0.10 -21.15 -11.14
N VAL A 319 0.90 -20.67 -11.88
CA VAL A 319 0.90 -19.37 -12.54
C VAL A 319 0.45 -19.56 -13.99
N PHE A 320 -0.40 -18.66 -14.46
CA PHE A 320 -0.73 -18.58 -15.88
C PHE A 320 -0.21 -17.29 -16.50
N ALA A 321 0.03 -17.35 -17.79
CA ALA A 321 0.47 -16.24 -18.63
C ALA A 321 -0.45 -16.12 -19.85
N THR A 322 -0.72 -14.89 -20.27
CA THR A 322 -1.58 -14.60 -21.42
C THR A 322 -0.82 -14.68 -22.74
N ASP A 323 0.39 -14.11 -22.76
CA ASP A 323 1.29 -14.22 -23.91
C ASP A 323 2.12 -15.51 -23.79
N MET A 324 1.87 -16.44 -24.69
CA MET A 324 2.50 -17.77 -24.70
C MET A 324 3.89 -17.77 -25.38
N SER A 325 4.36 -16.64 -25.89
CA SER A 325 5.71 -16.50 -26.47
C SER A 325 6.80 -16.41 -25.39
N TRP A 326 6.42 -16.05 -24.16
CA TRP A 326 7.34 -15.98 -23.04
C TRP A 326 7.75 -17.38 -22.58
N THR A 327 9.03 -17.58 -22.29
CA THR A 327 9.51 -18.84 -21.71
C THR A 327 9.02 -19.00 -20.26
N ALA A 328 8.83 -20.23 -19.81
CA ALA A 328 8.47 -20.53 -18.42
C ALA A 328 9.45 -19.88 -17.44
N GLN A 329 10.74 -19.86 -17.78
CA GLN A 329 11.79 -19.24 -16.98
C GLN A 329 11.62 -17.72 -16.87
N HIS A 330 11.30 -17.03 -17.96
CA HIS A 330 11.05 -15.59 -17.96
C HIS A 330 9.82 -15.27 -17.09
N ILE A 331 8.73 -15.99 -17.27
CA ILE A 331 7.50 -15.83 -16.49
C ILE A 331 7.77 -16.01 -14.99
N MET A 332 8.50 -17.08 -14.61
CA MET A 332 8.79 -17.33 -13.20
C MET A 332 9.67 -16.25 -12.57
N THR A 333 10.67 -15.75 -13.32
CA THR A 333 11.52 -14.63 -12.87
C THR A 333 10.69 -13.37 -12.69
N THR A 334 9.86 -13.01 -13.67
CA THR A 334 9.00 -11.83 -13.62
C THR A 334 7.99 -11.96 -12.49
N TYR A 335 7.26 -13.07 -12.40
CA TYR A 335 6.27 -13.29 -11.36
C TYR A 335 6.86 -13.29 -9.93
N SER A 336 8.15 -13.63 -9.79
CA SER A 336 8.83 -13.52 -8.48
C SER A 336 8.90 -12.08 -7.96
N LEU A 337 8.83 -11.08 -8.84
CA LEU A 337 8.82 -9.66 -8.49
C LEU A 337 7.51 -9.24 -7.79
N ARG A 338 6.43 -10.03 -7.94
CA ARG A 338 5.19 -9.81 -7.18
C ARG A 338 5.45 -9.73 -5.67
N TRP A 339 6.49 -10.41 -5.17
CA TRP A 339 6.87 -10.32 -3.76
C TRP A 339 7.14 -8.89 -3.27
N PHE A 340 7.55 -7.99 -4.14
CA PHE A 340 7.85 -6.60 -3.75
C PHE A 340 6.63 -5.81 -3.25
N VAL A 341 5.41 -6.20 -3.64
CA VAL A 341 4.20 -5.57 -3.04
C VAL A 341 4.06 -5.96 -1.57
N GLU A 342 4.40 -7.20 -1.22
CA GLU A 342 4.35 -7.67 0.18
C GLU A 342 5.43 -6.98 1.03
N VAL A 343 6.64 -6.78 0.47
CA VAL A 343 7.73 -6.02 1.11
C VAL A 343 7.29 -4.57 1.33
N PHE A 344 6.77 -3.91 0.28
CA PHE A 344 6.25 -2.56 0.39
C PHE A 344 5.18 -2.43 1.48
N ILE A 345 4.19 -3.32 1.49
CA ILE A 345 3.11 -3.31 2.49
C ILE A 345 3.67 -3.50 3.92
N ALA A 346 4.68 -4.35 4.09
CA ALA A 346 5.32 -4.58 5.39
C ALA A 346 6.06 -3.32 5.88
N ASP A 347 6.90 -2.73 5.04
CA ASP A 347 7.66 -1.51 5.35
C ASP A 347 6.71 -0.33 5.60
N TRP A 348 5.70 -0.15 4.76
CA TRP A 348 4.71 0.90 4.87
C TRP A 348 3.92 0.82 6.19
N LYS A 349 3.51 -0.38 6.60
CA LYS A 349 2.85 -0.59 7.89
C LYS A 349 3.79 -0.33 9.08
N GLN A 350 5.04 -0.72 8.95
CA GLN A 350 6.00 -0.68 10.07
C GLN A 350 6.65 0.69 10.24
N PHE A 351 6.97 1.40 9.15
CA PHE A 351 7.86 2.56 9.19
C PHE A 351 7.23 3.87 8.67
N GLU A 352 6.06 3.82 8.01
CA GLU A 352 5.51 4.96 7.30
C GLU A 352 4.11 5.35 7.77
N GLY A 353 3.76 4.94 8.97
CA GLY A 353 2.58 5.39 9.69
C GLY A 353 1.27 4.70 9.29
N TRP A 354 1.25 3.75 8.35
CA TRP A 354 0.01 3.12 7.93
C TRP A 354 -0.69 2.34 9.05
N ALA A 355 0.04 1.54 9.84
CA ALA A 355 -0.54 0.78 10.94
C ALA A 355 -1.13 1.67 12.04
N VAL A 356 -0.58 2.88 12.20
CA VAL A 356 -0.97 3.86 13.22
C VAL A 356 -1.80 5.00 12.64
N LEU A 357 -2.20 4.89 11.37
CA LEU A 357 -3.05 5.90 10.72
C LEU A 357 -4.32 6.12 11.51
N THR A 358 -4.47 7.35 11.90
CA THR A 358 -5.47 7.75 12.85
C THR A 358 -6.81 8.04 12.19
N LYS A 359 -7.74 8.07 12.99
CA LYS A 359 -9.16 8.37 13.09
C LYS A 359 -9.63 9.61 12.30
N HIS A 360 -9.05 9.90 11.13
CA HIS A 360 -9.54 10.97 10.27
C HIS A 360 -10.86 10.51 9.64
N THR A 361 -11.91 11.28 9.94
CA THR A 361 -13.28 10.90 9.61
C THR A 361 -13.60 11.10 8.14
N GLY A 362 -14.49 10.23 7.63
CA GLY A 362 -15.01 10.30 6.27
C GLY A 362 -14.03 9.86 5.19
N PHE A 363 -14.50 9.89 3.94
CA PHE A 363 -13.72 9.50 2.77
C PHE A 363 -12.50 10.42 2.58
N GLU A 364 -12.69 11.73 2.58
CA GLU A 364 -11.61 12.71 2.38
C GLU A 364 -10.55 12.63 3.49
N GLY A 365 -10.96 12.46 4.74
CA GLY A 365 -10.02 12.30 5.85
C GLY A 365 -9.16 11.04 5.71
N SER A 366 -9.76 9.91 5.37
CA SER A 366 -9.05 8.67 5.12
C SER A 366 -8.12 8.78 3.91
N LYS A 367 -8.60 9.35 2.81
CA LYS A 367 -7.83 9.53 1.56
C LYS A 367 -6.61 10.43 1.77
N ARG A 368 -6.77 11.60 2.36
CA ARG A 368 -5.68 12.55 2.61
C ARG A 368 -4.61 11.98 3.55
N SER A 369 -5.04 11.26 4.59
CA SER A 369 -4.10 10.57 5.49
C SER A 369 -3.28 9.52 4.76
N LEU A 370 -3.93 8.73 3.90
CA LEU A 370 -3.26 7.71 3.13
C LEU A 370 -2.25 8.34 2.16
N ILE A 371 -2.65 9.39 1.43
CA ILE A 371 -1.75 10.08 0.52
C ILE A 371 -0.55 10.67 1.26
N LEU A 372 -0.72 11.29 2.43
CA LEU A 372 0.43 11.78 3.22
C LEU A 372 1.42 10.68 3.57
N SER A 373 0.93 9.47 3.91
CA SER A 373 1.78 8.32 4.18
C SER A 373 2.52 7.86 2.92
N LEU A 374 1.84 7.79 1.77
CA LEU A 374 2.47 7.42 0.50
C LEU A 374 3.44 8.50 -0.02
N LEU A 375 3.14 9.78 0.20
CA LEU A 375 4.10 10.87 -0.11
C LEU A 375 5.35 10.79 0.77
N PHE A 376 5.24 10.27 1.99
CA PHE A 376 6.38 10.02 2.85
C PHE A 376 7.27 8.89 2.30
N ASP A 377 6.69 7.78 1.83
CA ASP A 377 7.41 6.72 1.11
C ASP A 377 8.17 7.32 -0.10
N HIS A 378 7.48 8.07 -0.95
CA HIS A 378 8.08 8.74 -2.10
C HIS A 378 9.22 9.69 -1.71
N CYS A 379 9.06 10.41 -0.61
CA CYS A 379 10.11 11.29 -0.07
C CYS A 379 11.35 10.49 0.36
N LEU A 380 11.17 9.32 0.97
CA LEU A 380 12.27 8.42 1.35
C LEU A 380 12.96 7.81 0.11
N ILE A 381 12.22 7.45 -0.93
CA ILE A 381 12.79 6.98 -2.21
C ILE A 381 13.69 8.05 -2.83
N LEU A 382 13.30 9.32 -2.72
CA LEU A 382 14.09 10.48 -3.21
C LEU A 382 15.09 11.01 -2.19
N HIS A 383 15.32 10.32 -1.07
CA HIS A 383 16.34 10.72 -0.11
C HIS A 383 17.74 10.73 -0.75
N PRO A 384 18.62 11.72 -0.45
CA PRO A 384 19.95 11.84 -1.07
C PRO A 384 20.80 10.56 -0.97
N GLU A 385 20.73 9.84 0.16
CA GLU A 385 21.42 8.56 0.34
C GLU A 385 20.95 7.49 -0.67
N GLN A 386 19.63 7.39 -0.91
CA GLN A 386 19.09 6.46 -1.91
C GLN A 386 19.54 6.84 -3.32
N GLN A 387 19.50 8.13 -3.66
CA GLN A 387 19.94 8.62 -4.94
C GLN A 387 21.44 8.34 -5.15
N ALA A 388 22.26 8.56 -4.13
CA ALA A 388 23.70 8.26 -4.18
C ALA A 388 23.97 6.76 -4.38
N ARG A 389 23.23 5.89 -3.68
CA ARG A 389 23.33 4.44 -3.84
C ARG A 389 22.97 4.01 -5.26
N MET A 390 21.86 4.51 -5.80
CA MET A 390 21.46 4.20 -7.18
C MET A 390 22.48 4.67 -8.20
N LYS A 391 23.00 5.90 -8.07
CA LYS A 391 24.07 6.42 -8.95
C LYS A 391 25.30 5.53 -8.94
N ASN A 392 25.66 4.99 -7.78
CA ASN A 392 26.82 4.12 -7.58
C ASN A 392 26.50 2.63 -7.82
N LYS A 393 25.30 2.30 -8.31
CA LYS A 393 24.82 0.91 -8.53
C LYS A 393 24.90 0.03 -7.29
N LEU A 394 24.73 0.62 -6.10
CA LEU A 394 24.68 -0.09 -4.83
C LEU A 394 23.23 -0.51 -4.52
N PRO A 395 23.04 -1.58 -3.74
CA PRO A 395 21.72 -1.95 -3.24
C PRO A 395 21.07 -0.78 -2.48
N LEU A 396 19.78 -0.60 -2.63
CA LEU A 396 19.03 0.40 -1.88
C LEU A 396 19.11 0.11 -0.37
N ALA A 397 19.08 1.16 0.44
CA ALA A 397 18.92 1.04 1.88
C ALA A 397 17.46 0.56 2.18
N THR A 398 17.29 -0.22 3.24
CA THR A 398 15.94 -0.55 3.72
C THR A 398 15.24 0.70 4.25
N VAL A 399 13.93 0.74 4.14
CA VAL A 399 13.11 1.88 4.62
C VAL A 399 13.37 2.16 6.09
N GLY A 400 13.42 1.11 6.92
CA GLY A 400 13.72 1.24 8.36
C GLY A 400 15.06 1.90 8.63
N SER A 401 16.16 1.40 8.02
CA SER A 401 17.50 1.97 8.23
C SER A 401 17.66 3.39 7.69
N LEU A 402 17.00 3.67 6.56
CA LEU A 402 17.00 5.02 5.98
C LEU A 402 16.26 6.01 6.89
N ARG A 403 15.12 5.60 7.42
CA ARG A 403 14.34 6.39 8.37
C ARG A 403 15.15 6.70 9.63
N GLU A 404 15.81 5.71 10.23
CA GLU A 404 16.69 5.89 11.41
C GLU A 404 17.84 6.86 11.10
N LYS A 405 18.47 6.71 9.94
CA LYS A 405 19.53 7.62 9.47
C LYS A 405 18.99 9.05 9.32
N ALA A 406 17.84 9.23 8.72
CA ALA A 406 17.21 10.55 8.55
C ALA A 406 16.90 11.21 9.92
N ILE A 407 16.40 10.44 10.91
CA ILE A 407 16.19 10.92 12.28
C ILE A 407 17.50 11.32 12.93
N GLN A 408 18.54 10.48 12.81
CA GLN A 408 19.88 10.78 13.35
C GLN A 408 20.43 12.10 12.78
N VAL A 409 20.38 12.27 11.45
CA VAL A 409 20.85 13.49 10.79
C VAL A 409 20.08 14.71 11.30
N HIS A 410 18.76 14.59 11.43
CA HIS A 410 17.93 15.68 11.96
C HIS A 410 18.28 16.06 13.39
N ILE A 411 18.51 15.09 14.27
CA ILE A 411 18.94 15.34 15.67
C ILE A 411 20.27 16.07 15.69
N LEU A 412 21.24 15.64 14.87
CA LEU A 412 22.55 16.31 14.77
C LEU A 412 22.42 17.74 14.26
N GLN A 413 21.53 18.01 13.29
CA GLN A 413 21.22 19.37 12.83
C GLN A 413 20.65 20.25 13.94
N VAL A 414 19.75 19.71 14.77
CA VAL A 414 19.19 20.41 15.94
C VAL A 414 20.30 20.73 16.94
N ILE A 415 21.17 19.78 17.26
CA ILE A 415 22.30 19.98 18.18
C ILE A 415 23.24 21.07 17.63
N LYS A 416 23.62 20.99 16.36
CA LYS A 416 24.48 21.98 15.69
C LYS A 416 23.86 23.38 15.77
N HIS A 417 22.57 23.51 15.48
CA HIS A 417 21.85 24.79 15.57
C HIS A 417 21.84 25.37 17.00
N ILE A 418 21.79 24.52 18.03
CA ILE A 418 21.89 24.96 19.43
C ILE A 418 23.30 25.45 19.75
N ILE A 419 24.33 24.73 19.31
CA ILE A 419 25.73 25.12 19.53
C ILE A 419 26.08 26.43 18.85
N GLU A 420 25.54 26.67 17.66
CA GLU A 420 25.77 27.88 16.85
C GLU A 420 24.86 29.07 17.28
N ALA A 421 23.97 28.87 18.24
CA ALA A 421 23.08 29.93 18.69
C ALA A 421 23.85 30.99 19.53
N PRO A 422 23.45 32.29 19.49
CA PRO A 422 24.10 33.34 20.28
C PRO A 422 24.04 33.10 21.79
N ASP A 423 22.99 32.46 22.29
CA ASP A 423 22.83 32.03 23.70
C ASP A 423 22.52 30.53 23.75
N VAL A 424 23.58 29.74 23.80
CA VAL A 424 23.53 28.26 23.89
C VAL A 424 22.80 27.80 25.16
N LYS A 425 23.04 28.49 26.29
CA LYS A 425 22.45 28.12 27.59
C LYS A 425 20.92 28.28 27.57
N GLN A 426 20.43 29.38 27.02
CA GLN A 426 18.99 29.62 26.90
C GLN A 426 18.34 28.63 25.93
N GLN A 427 19.01 28.29 24.81
CA GLN A 427 18.50 27.27 23.87
C GLN A 427 18.42 25.87 24.50
N LEU A 428 19.40 25.50 25.33
CA LEU A 428 19.36 24.23 26.06
C LEU A 428 18.24 24.19 27.10
N ILE A 429 18.00 25.29 27.84
CA ILE A 429 16.89 25.40 28.80
C ILE A 429 15.56 25.25 28.04
N LEU A 430 15.39 25.94 26.92
CA LEU A 430 14.20 25.82 26.07
C LEU A 430 14.03 24.38 25.55
N LEU A 431 15.10 23.73 25.12
CA LEU A 431 15.04 22.34 24.67
C LEU A 431 14.63 21.41 25.80
N ALA A 432 15.23 21.55 27.01
CA ALA A 432 14.88 20.73 28.15
C ALA A 432 13.39 20.88 28.53
N HIS A 433 12.92 22.12 28.69
CA HIS A 433 11.50 22.39 28.97
C HIS A 433 10.57 21.80 27.90
N ASN A 434 10.98 21.86 26.65
CA ASN A 434 10.21 21.33 25.55
C ASN A 434 10.17 19.79 25.57
N ILE A 435 11.28 19.13 25.90
CA ILE A 435 11.33 17.68 26.06
C ILE A 435 10.42 17.24 27.22
N GLU A 436 10.47 17.94 28.37
CA GLU A 436 9.58 17.70 29.50
C GLU A 436 8.10 17.77 29.09
N ASN A 437 7.71 18.79 28.31
CA ASN A 437 6.35 18.93 27.82
C ASN A 437 5.92 17.81 26.83
N ILE A 438 6.85 17.28 26.02
CA ILE A 438 6.58 16.13 25.14
C ILE A 438 6.25 14.88 25.97
N TYR A 439 6.98 14.67 27.06
CA TYR A 439 6.87 13.50 27.92
C TYR A 439 6.02 13.76 29.18
N ALA A 440 5.36 14.91 29.26
CA ALA A 440 4.47 15.23 30.38
C ALA A 440 3.42 14.14 30.59
N LEU A 441 3.25 13.73 31.83
CA LEU A 441 2.23 12.77 32.25
C LEU A 441 0.84 13.35 31.93
N LYS A 442 -0.04 12.49 31.47
CA LYS A 442 -1.43 12.84 31.20
C LYS A 442 -2.31 12.11 32.19
N ASP A 443 -3.17 12.87 32.84
CA ASP A 443 -4.21 12.29 33.66
C ASP A 443 -5.15 11.43 32.83
N SER A 444 -5.52 10.29 33.37
CA SER A 444 -6.46 9.38 32.77
C SER A 444 -7.67 9.16 33.66
N ASN A 445 -8.79 9.77 33.27
CA ASN A 445 -10.09 9.56 33.92
C ASN A 445 -10.65 8.14 33.70
N LYS A 446 -9.93 7.29 32.95
CA LYS A 446 -10.34 5.93 32.63
C LYS A 446 -9.71 4.87 33.51
N HIS A 447 -8.69 5.22 34.30
CA HIS A 447 -8.01 4.29 35.22
C HIS A 447 -8.66 4.24 36.60
N LEU A 448 -8.59 3.07 37.23
CA LEU A 448 -9.17 2.81 38.54
C LEU A 448 -8.61 3.73 39.63
N ALA A 449 -7.34 4.15 39.54
CA ALA A 449 -6.70 5.06 40.49
C ALA A 449 -7.40 6.41 40.63
N ALA A 450 -8.20 6.81 39.63
CA ALA A 450 -9.01 8.04 39.70
C ALA A 450 -10.41 7.82 40.33
N ARG A 451 -10.76 6.60 40.70
CA ARG A 451 -12.05 6.24 41.30
C ARG A 451 -11.84 5.72 42.73
N LYS A 452 -12.56 6.28 43.67
CA LYS A 452 -12.71 5.67 44.98
C LYS A 452 -13.63 4.45 44.81
N PHE A 453 -13.12 3.29 45.10
CA PHE A 453 -13.92 2.07 45.21
C PHE A 453 -14.18 1.84 46.71
N ASP A 454 -15.42 1.91 47.09
CA ASP A 454 -15.86 1.36 48.35
C ASP A 454 -16.12 -0.13 48.13
N PHE A 455 -15.24 -0.96 48.61
CA PHE A 455 -15.49 -2.41 48.69
C PHE A 455 -16.51 -2.60 49.82
N ILE A 456 -17.73 -2.99 49.47
CA ILE A 456 -18.76 -3.41 50.43
C ILE A 456 -18.49 -4.88 50.79
#